data_0044cfd30af6dadeae67b0c81a34c5f5
#
_entry.id   0044cfd30af6dadeae67b0c81a34c5f5
#
_cell.length_a   1.000
_cell.length_b   1.000
_cell.length_c   1.000
_cell.angle_alpha   90.00
_cell.angle_beta   90.00
_cell.angle_gamma   90.00
#
_symmetry.space_group_name_H-M   'P 1'
#
loop_
_entity.id
_entity.type
_entity.pdbx_description
1 polymer ?
#
loop_
_entity_poly.entity_id
_entity_poly.type
_entity_poly.pdbx_seq_one_letter_code
_entity_poly.pdbx_strand_id
1 'polypeptide(L)'
;MTLPHETITSPSNPRVREAARLREADARRATGLAVVDGRRELSRAAAAGVEIVEVFLDADAPSDPARDAWLAPLAARGTRVTALASRAFEKIAFGSRNE
;
A
#
# COMPACT_ATOMS: atom_id res chain seq x y z
N MET A 1 0.20 10.96 17.02
CA MET A 1 0.70 11.73 15.87
C MET A 1 0.01 11.26 14.60
N THR A 2 -0.48 12.20 13.81
CA THR A 2 -1.16 11.87 12.56
C THR A 2 -0.15 11.93 11.41
N LEU A 3 -0.06 10.86 10.65
CA LEU A 3 0.78 10.83 9.46
C LEU A 3 0.13 11.66 8.34
N PRO A 4 0.90 12.48 7.62
CA PRO A 4 0.38 13.12 6.43
C PRO A 4 0.09 12.04 5.39
N HIS A 5 -1.13 11.99 4.91
CA HIS A 5 -1.50 11.03 3.89
C HIS A 5 -2.68 11.52 3.08
N GLU A 6 -2.80 10.97 1.92
CA GLU A 6 -3.90 11.20 1.01
C GLU A 6 -4.96 10.14 1.25
N THR A 7 -6.23 10.48 1.04
CA THR A 7 -7.33 9.52 1.14
C THR A 7 -8.02 9.38 -0.21
N ILE A 8 -8.17 8.15 -0.66
CA ILE A 8 -8.85 7.81 -1.90
C ILE A 8 -10.03 6.93 -1.58
N THR A 9 -11.21 7.28 -2.11
CA THR A 9 -12.44 6.55 -1.79
C THR A 9 -12.91 5.62 -2.89
N SER A 10 -12.59 5.92 -4.15
CA SER A 10 -13.13 5.17 -5.27
C SER A 10 -12.23 4.02 -5.69
N PRO A 11 -12.78 2.78 -5.81
CA PRO A 11 -12.00 1.66 -6.34
C PRO A 11 -11.67 1.81 -7.82
N SER A 12 -12.31 2.74 -8.53
CA SER A 12 -12.00 3.00 -9.94
C SER A 12 -10.96 4.10 -10.12
N ASN A 13 -10.44 4.67 -9.03
CA ASN A 13 -9.36 5.65 -9.12
C ASN A 13 -8.18 5.03 -9.86
N PRO A 14 -7.59 5.74 -10.83
CA PRO A 14 -6.47 5.18 -11.62
C PRO A 14 -5.32 4.65 -10.78
N ARG A 15 -4.99 5.31 -9.68
CA ARG A 15 -3.90 4.84 -8.80
C ARG A 15 -4.22 3.50 -8.15
N VAL A 16 -5.48 3.29 -7.77
CA VAL A 16 -5.94 2.02 -7.21
C VAL A 16 -5.88 0.94 -8.28
N ARG A 17 -6.34 1.25 -9.48
CA ARG A 17 -6.32 0.30 -10.58
C ARG A 17 -4.89 -0.10 -10.97
N GLU A 18 -3.99 0.87 -11.02
CA GLU A 18 -2.59 0.61 -11.35
C GLU A 18 -1.94 -0.29 -10.30
N ALA A 19 -2.19 -0.01 -9.02
CA ALA A 19 -1.64 -0.83 -7.94
C ALA A 19 -2.18 -2.26 -7.99
N ALA A 20 -3.48 -2.40 -8.25
CA ALA A 20 -4.10 -3.72 -8.36
C ALA A 20 -3.51 -4.52 -9.53
N ARG A 21 -3.15 -3.84 -10.62
CA ARG A 21 -2.58 -4.50 -11.79
C ARG A 21 -1.19 -5.07 -11.52
N LEU A 22 -0.52 -4.63 -10.48
CA LEU A 22 0.79 -5.18 -10.12
C LEU A 22 0.74 -6.64 -9.68
N ARG A 23 -0.47 -7.18 -9.51
CA ARG A 23 -0.64 -8.62 -9.32
C ARG A 23 -0.30 -9.41 -10.59
N GLU A 24 -0.26 -8.74 -11.74
CA GLU A 24 0.03 -9.36 -13.01
C GLU A 24 1.50 -9.18 -13.36
N ALA A 25 2.09 -10.24 -13.90
CA ALA A 25 3.53 -10.26 -14.20
C ALA A 25 3.91 -9.18 -15.23
N ASP A 26 3.05 -8.92 -16.20
CA ASP A 26 3.34 -7.93 -17.23
C ASP A 26 3.49 -6.54 -16.63
N ALA A 27 2.59 -6.18 -15.71
CA ALA A 27 2.64 -4.88 -15.06
C ALA A 27 3.88 -4.76 -14.19
N ARG A 28 4.25 -5.84 -13.47
CA ARG A 28 5.47 -5.82 -12.67
C ARG A 28 6.70 -5.62 -13.52
N ARG A 29 6.78 -6.27 -14.66
CA ARG A 29 7.92 -6.11 -15.58
C ARG A 29 7.98 -4.69 -16.16
N ALA A 30 6.81 -4.14 -16.51
CA ALA A 30 6.76 -2.82 -17.12
C ALA A 30 7.13 -1.71 -16.13
N THR A 31 6.78 -1.86 -14.85
CA THR A 31 6.96 -0.80 -13.86
C THR A 31 8.17 -1.02 -12.94
N GLY A 32 8.63 -2.26 -12.82
CA GLY A 32 9.64 -2.60 -11.83
C GLY A 32 9.11 -2.65 -10.40
N LEU A 33 7.78 -2.62 -10.24
CA LEU A 33 7.14 -2.59 -8.93
C LEU A 33 6.40 -3.89 -8.66
N ALA A 34 6.15 -4.18 -7.38
CA ALA A 34 5.37 -5.33 -6.95
C ALA A 34 4.57 -4.96 -5.71
N VAL A 35 3.49 -5.70 -5.48
CA VAL A 35 2.68 -5.53 -4.28
C VAL A 35 3.17 -6.50 -3.21
N VAL A 36 3.32 -5.98 -1.99
CA VAL A 36 3.65 -6.79 -0.82
C VAL A 36 2.52 -6.60 0.18
N ASP A 37 1.93 -7.70 0.61
CA ASP A 37 0.79 -7.66 1.51
C ASP A 37 1.22 -7.86 2.95
N GLY A 38 0.70 -7.00 3.82
CA GLY A 38 0.85 -7.15 5.24
C GLY A 38 2.07 -6.44 5.82
N ARG A 39 1.91 -5.95 7.05
CA ARG A 39 2.96 -5.19 7.72
C ARG A 39 4.22 -6.04 7.94
N ARG A 40 4.04 -7.31 8.25
CA ARG A 40 5.17 -8.20 8.51
C ARG A 40 6.05 -8.35 7.28
N GLU A 41 5.42 -8.60 6.12
CA GLU A 41 6.16 -8.77 4.88
C GLU A 41 6.79 -7.46 4.41
N LEU A 42 6.09 -6.34 4.61
CA LEU A 42 6.64 -5.03 4.29
C LEU A 42 7.85 -4.72 5.18
N SER A 43 7.78 -5.07 6.46
CA SER A 43 8.91 -4.87 7.38
C SER A 43 10.13 -5.67 6.93
N ARG A 44 9.92 -6.89 6.49
CA ARG A 44 11.00 -7.74 5.98
C ARG A 44 11.60 -7.16 4.72
N ALA A 45 10.77 -6.68 3.81
CA ALA A 45 11.25 -6.06 2.57
C ALA A 45 12.09 -4.82 2.88
N ALA A 46 11.62 -3.96 3.77
CA ALA A 46 12.35 -2.76 4.16
C ALA A 46 13.68 -3.11 4.81
N ALA A 47 13.70 -4.12 5.68
CA ALA A 47 14.92 -4.56 6.34
C ALA A 47 15.93 -5.13 5.35
N ALA A 48 15.45 -5.70 4.25
CA ALA A 48 16.30 -6.25 3.20
C ALA A 48 16.79 -5.19 2.21
N GLY A 49 16.45 -3.92 2.44
CA GLY A 49 16.91 -2.82 1.58
C GLY A 49 16.01 -2.54 0.39
N VAL A 50 14.84 -3.16 0.33
CA VAL A 50 13.89 -2.89 -0.75
C VAL A 50 13.27 -1.52 -0.54
N GLU A 51 13.22 -0.71 -1.58
CA GLU A 51 12.60 0.59 -1.52
C GLU A 51 11.08 0.44 -1.48
N ILE A 52 10.44 1.04 -0.49
CA ILE A 52 9.00 1.05 -0.36
C ILE A 52 8.49 2.35 -0.97
N VAL A 53 7.86 2.24 -2.13
CA VAL A 53 7.40 3.42 -2.88
C VAL A 53 6.13 3.99 -2.27
N GLU A 54 5.19 3.12 -1.93
CA GLU A 54 3.91 3.55 -1.39
C GLU A 54 3.33 2.49 -0.47
N VAL A 55 2.69 2.93 0.60
CA VAL A 55 1.96 2.05 1.52
C VAL A 55 0.49 2.44 1.48
N PHE A 56 -0.37 1.47 1.24
CA PHE A 56 -1.82 1.67 1.26
C PHE A 56 -2.38 1.17 2.57
N LEU A 57 -3.23 1.98 3.18
CA LEU A 57 -3.88 1.67 4.45
C LEU A 57 -5.38 1.60 4.25
N ASP A 58 -6.04 0.72 4.99
CA ASP A 58 -7.50 0.71 5.03
C ASP A 58 -7.96 1.86 5.93
N ALA A 59 -8.61 2.85 5.34
CA ALA A 59 -9.06 4.04 6.07
C ALA A 59 -10.10 3.70 7.14
N ASP A 60 -10.79 2.58 6.99
CA ASP A 60 -11.83 2.16 7.93
C ASP A 60 -11.30 1.25 9.04
N ALA A 61 -10.01 0.91 9.00
CA ALA A 61 -9.41 0.10 10.04
C ALA A 61 -9.25 0.92 11.32
N PRO A 62 -9.26 0.25 12.49
CA PRO A 62 -9.05 0.94 13.76
C PRO A 62 -7.71 1.64 13.82
N SER A 63 -7.65 2.69 14.63
CA SER A 63 -6.40 3.40 14.89
C SER A 63 -5.34 2.42 15.40
N ASP A 64 -4.12 2.58 14.91
CA ASP A 64 -3.01 1.69 15.26
C ASP A 64 -1.73 2.51 15.43
N PRO A 65 -1.47 2.98 16.67
CA PRO A 65 -0.27 3.78 16.93
C PRO A 65 1.04 3.06 16.62
N ALA A 66 1.08 1.74 16.78
CA ALA A 66 2.29 0.97 16.46
C ALA A 66 2.55 0.98 14.96
N ARG A 67 1.48 0.86 14.16
CA ARG A 67 1.59 0.98 12.70
C ARG A 67 2.09 2.35 12.31
N ASP A 68 1.51 3.39 12.89
CA ASP A 68 1.88 4.77 12.56
C ASP A 68 3.34 5.05 12.93
N ALA A 69 3.78 4.54 14.06
CA ALA A 69 5.18 4.69 14.48
C ALA A 69 6.12 3.99 13.50
N TRP A 70 5.73 2.84 12.99
CA TRP A 70 6.52 2.11 12.00
C TRP A 70 6.57 2.84 10.66
N LEU A 71 5.45 3.48 10.26
CA LEU A 71 5.35 4.16 8.98
C LEU A 71 6.07 5.50 8.96
N ALA A 72 6.20 6.17 10.11
CA ALA A 72 6.77 7.51 10.16
C ALA A 72 8.16 7.62 9.52
N PRO A 73 9.12 6.72 9.81
CA PRO A 73 10.43 6.80 9.15
C PRO A 73 10.36 6.60 7.64
N LEU A 74 9.45 5.74 7.19
CA LEU A 74 9.27 5.52 5.75
C LEU A 74 8.73 6.78 5.07
N ALA A 75 7.73 7.41 5.67
CA ALA A 75 7.16 8.65 5.15
C ALA A 75 8.22 9.75 5.10
N ALA A 76 9.08 9.82 6.11
CA ALA A 76 10.17 10.79 6.16
C ALA A 76 11.18 10.58 5.03
N ARG A 77 11.29 9.38 4.50
CA ARG A 77 12.18 9.06 3.38
C ARG A 77 11.53 9.25 2.02
N GLY A 78 10.26 9.67 1.99
CA GLY A 78 9.55 9.90 0.76
C GLY A 78 8.58 8.80 0.35
N THR A 79 8.43 7.74 1.16
CA THR A 79 7.39 6.75 0.91
C THR A 79 6.03 7.41 1.01
N ARG A 80 5.20 7.24 -0.01
CA ARG A 80 3.86 7.80 0.00
C ARG A 80 2.96 6.93 0.86
N VAL A 81 2.17 7.55 1.73
CA VAL A 81 1.20 6.84 2.56
C VAL A 81 -0.18 7.27 2.12
N THR A 82 -1.00 6.33 1.68
CA THR A 82 -2.32 6.60 1.12
C THR A 82 -3.37 5.76 1.83
N ALA A 83 -4.38 6.41 2.38
CA ALA A 83 -5.49 5.70 3.00
C ALA A 83 -6.57 5.46 1.95
N LEU A 84 -7.12 4.26 1.93
CA LEU A 84 -8.16 3.87 0.97
C LEU A 84 -9.42 3.47 1.73
N ALA A 85 -10.58 3.88 1.20
CA ALA A 85 -11.83 3.32 1.67
C ALA A 85 -11.80 1.81 1.46
N SER A 86 -12.50 1.06 2.31
CA SER A 86 -12.38 -0.41 2.32
C SER A 86 -12.55 -1.05 0.95
N ARG A 87 -13.49 -0.56 0.14
CA ARG A 87 -13.72 -1.14 -1.19
C ARG A 87 -12.52 -0.96 -2.11
N ALA A 88 -11.87 0.20 -2.03
CA ALA A 88 -10.67 0.45 -2.82
C ALA A 88 -9.49 -0.37 -2.29
N PHE A 89 -9.38 -0.47 -0.97
CA PHE A 89 -8.32 -1.25 -0.33
C PHE A 89 -8.42 -2.72 -0.74
N GLU A 90 -9.64 -3.29 -0.72
CA GLU A 90 -9.86 -4.68 -1.08
C GLU A 90 -9.45 -4.97 -2.52
N LYS A 91 -9.65 -4.01 -3.41
CA LYS A 91 -9.27 -4.18 -4.80
C LYS A 91 -7.78 -4.43 -4.95
N ILE A 92 -6.97 -3.76 -4.16
CA ILE A 92 -5.52 -3.97 -4.19
C ILE A 92 -5.13 -5.21 -3.40
N ALA A 93 -5.65 -5.34 -2.17
CA ALA A 93 -5.26 -6.41 -1.26
C ALA A 93 -5.59 -7.79 -1.79
N PHE A 94 -6.75 -7.93 -2.40
CA PHE A 94 -7.18 -9.21 -2.93
C PHE A 94 -6.97 -9.31 -4.43
N GLY A 95 -6.88 -8.16 -5.09
CA GLY A 95 -6.57 -8.09 -6.49
C GLY A 95 -7.55 -8.89 -7.32
N SER A 96 -7.01 -9.70 -8.22
CA SER A 96 -7.80 -10.57 -9.08
C SER A 96 -7.88 -11.99 -8.56
N ARG A 97 -7.46 -12.23 -7.31
CA ARG A 97 -7.54 -13.57 -6.74
C ARG A 97 -9.00 -14.01 -6.63
N ASN A 98 -9.24 -15.21 -7.04
CA ASN A 98 -10.54 -15.85 -6.90
C ASN A 98 -10.43 -16.83 -5.74
N GLU A 99 -11.01 -16.44 -4.66
CA GLU A 99 -11.00 -17.25 -3.45
C GLU A 99 -12.22 -18.14 -3.36
#